data_4d03a68ab86a35018f82af5483f08bdf
#
_entry.id   4d03a68ab86a35018f82af5483f08bdf
#
_cell.length_a   1.000
_cell.length_b   1.000
_cell.length_c   1.000
_cell.angle_alpha   90.00
_cell.angle_beta   90.00
_cell.angle_gamma   90.00
#
_symmetry.space_group_name_H-M   'P 1'
#
loop_
_entity.id
_entity.type
_entity.pdbx_description
1 polymer ?
#
loop_
_entity_poly.entity_id
_entity_poly.type
_entity_poly.pdbx_seq_one_letter_code
_entity_poly.pdbx_strand_id
1 'polypeptide(L)'
;SVWSALNEARFIVGSPAKAGNLVISEIHYNPSGPSEENEFIELMNITDESIELAGVRFSTGVTYTFKDNDRLGPMERLVITPEDYEGQLDNGGERLTLIDAEGSIIESFRYNDKAPWFEAPDGDGPSLVRIAPQRQLDPELPTSWRPSADDNGNPGSSDTASFNGGDLINYALGNNNNVIIVSSGNLIELKYITKLTADNAQVTVMLSDDLVNWQEANN
;
A
#
# COMPACT_ATOMS: atom_id res chain seq x y z
N SER A 1 35.66 -44.00 -22.40
CA SER A 1 35.30 -42.79 -21.64
C SER A 1 33.82 -42.77 -21.40
N VAL A 2 33.39 -42.94 -20.18
CA VAL A 2 31.98 -42.77 -19.80
C VAL A 2 31.85 -41.33 -19.35
N TRP A 3 31.08 -40.56 -20.10
CA TRP A 3 30.70 -39.20 -19.68
C TRP A 3 29.64 -39.32 -18.60
N SER A 4 29.87 -38.67 -17.45
CA SER A 4 28.80 -38.48 -16.46
C SER A 4 27.72 -37.54 -16.99
N ALA A 5 26.47 -37.81 -16.63
CA ALA A 5 25.39 -36.88 -16.92
C ALA A 5 25.72 -35.49 -16.39
N LEU A 6 25.48 -34.46 -17.20
CA LEU A 6 25.62 -33.07 -16.78
C LEU A 6 24.59 -32.82 -15.66
N ASN A 7 25.08 -32.60 -14.45
CA ASN A 7 24.24 -32.11 -13.37
C ASN A 7 24.26 -30.58 -13.43
N GLU A 8 23.22 -30.00 -13.98
CA GLU A 8 23.00 -28.56 -13.96
C GLU A 8 22.28 -28.20 -12.64
N ALA A 9 22.92 -27.44 -11.81
CA ALA A 9 22.27 -26.81 -10.65
C ALA A 9 22.07 -25.34 -10.96
N ARG A 10 20.81 -24.90 -10.98
CA ARG A 10 20.47 -23.49 -11.12
C ARG A 10 20.46 -22.86 -9.74
N PHE A 11 21.42 -21.99 -9.48
CA PHE A 11 21.40 -21.16 -8.28
C PHE A 11 20.68 -19.85 -8.60
N ILE A 12 19.58 -19.63 -7.91
CA ILE A 12 18.86 -18.37 -7.97
C ILE A 12 19.49 -17.46 -6.90
N VAL A 13 20.05 -16.33 -7.33
CA VAL A 13 20.65 -15.34 -6.45
C VAL A 13 19.60 -14.28 -6.18
N GLY A 14 18.79 -14.48 -5.15
CA GLY A 14 17.78 -13.56 -4.67
C GLY A 14 17.49 -13.85 -3.19
N SER A 15 17.03 -12.85 -2.45
CA SER A 15 16.54 -13.04 -1.10
C SER A 15 15.13 -13.64 -1.16
N PRO A 16 14.76 -14.62 -0.34
CA PRO A 16 13.38 -15.11 -0.29
C PRO A 16 12.43 -14.00 0.17
N ALA A 17 11.21 -14.02 -0.34
CA ALA A 17 10.16 -13.14 0.16
C ALA A 17 9.86 -13.47 1.64
N LYS A 18 9.73 -12.45 2.45
CA LYS A 18 9.48 -12.55 3.89
C LYS A 18 8.87 -11.25 4.43
N ALA A 19 8.43 -11.26 5.68
CA ALA A 19 8.04 -10.04 6.38
C ALA A 19 9.17 -8.99 6.30
N GLY A 20 8.80 -7.77 5.92
CA GLY A 20 9.72 -6.64 5.80
C GLY A 20 10.39 -6.46 4.43
N ASN A 21 10.15 -7.34 3.44
CA ASN A 21 10.62 -7.10 2.07
C ASN A 21 9.52 -7.17 1.01
N LEU A 22 8.40 -7.83 1.28
CA LEU A 22 7.24 -7.93 0.42
C LEU A 22 6.00 -7.45 1.17
N VAL A 23 5.20 -6.60 0.56
CA VAL A 23 3.95 -6.07 1.13
C VAL A 23 2.84 -6.07 0.10
N ILE A 24 1.59 -6.07 0.56
CA ILE A 24 0.43 -5.74 -0.27
C ILE A 24 0.36 -4.21 -0.34
N SER A 25 0.46 -3.67 -1.54
CA SER A 25 0.55 -2.21 -1.79
C SER A 25 -0.76 -1.59 -2.26
N GLU A 26 -1.63 -2.37 -2.91
CA GLU A 26 -2.93 -1.90 -3.38
C GLU A 26 -3.93 -3.06 -3.47
N ILE A 27 -5.21 -2.78 -3.19
CA ILE A 27 -6.31 -3.73 -3.31
C ILE A 27 -7.48 -3.01 -3.98
N HIS A 28 -8.00 -3.59 -5.06
CA HIS A 28 -9.24 -3.13 -5.68
C HIS A 28 -10.29 -4.21 -5.50
N TYR A 29 -10.98 -4.18 -4.36
CA TYR A 29 -11.88 -5.24 -3.93
C TYR A 29 -13.32 -5.06 -4.39
N ASN A 30 -13.74 -3.84 -4.73
CA ASN A 30 -15.08 -3.53 -5.27
C ASN A 30 -14.99 -2.46 -6.34
N PRO A 31 -14.57 -2.81 -7.58
CA PRO A 31 -14.51 -1.87 -8.69
C PRO A 31 -15.90 -1.30 -9.01
N SER A 32 -15.94 -0.06 -9.52
CA SER A 32 -17.20 0.51 -9.99
C SER A 32 -17.74 -0.26 -11.20
N GLY A 33 -19.03 -0.61 -11.17
CA GLY A 33 -19.70 -1.31 -12.28
C GLY A 33 -20.05 -2.76 -11.95
N PRO A 34 -20.61 -3.49 -12.94
CA PRO A 34 -21.20 -4.82 -12.69
C PRO A 34 -20.18 -5.97 -12.70
N SER A 35 -18.92 -5.71 -12.90
CA SER A 35 -17.91 -6.75 -13.18
C SER A 35 -16.84 -6.79 -12.12
N GLU A 36 -16.68 -7.94 -11.50
CA GLU A 36 -15.55 -8.29 -10.61
C GLU A 36 -14.24 -8.51 -11.41
N GLU A 37 -14.29 -8.47 -12.75
CA GLU A 37 -13.14 -8.66 -13.63
C GLU A 37 -12.03 -7.62 -13.44
N ASN A 38 -12.36 -6.47 -12.83
CA ASN A 38 -11.41 -5.39 -12.55
C ASN A 38 -10.85 -5.44 -11.12
N GLU A 39 -11.19 -6.46 -10.33
CA GLU A 39 -10.54 -6.68 -9.04
C GLU A 39 -9.04 -6.94 -9.23
N PHE A 40 -8.24 -6.52 -8.27
CA PHE A 40 -6.83 -6.90 -8.23
C PHE A 40 -6.23 -6.79 -6.84
N ILE A 41 -5.13 -7.50 -6.64
CA ILE A 41 -4.22 -7.33 -5.51
C ILE A 41 -2.84 -7.00 -6.09
N GLU A 42 -2.23 -5.92 -5.62
CA GLU A 42 -0.87 -5.57 -5.97
C GLU A 42 0.09 -5.87 -4.82
N LEU A 43 1.17 -6.55 -5.15
CA LEU A 43 2.31 -6.78 -4.27
C LEU A 43 3.47 -5.87 -4.66
N MET A 44 4.26 -5.43 -3.67
CA MET A 44 5.44 -4.60 -3.90
C MET A 44 6.64 -5.14 -3.14
N ASN A 45 7.75 -5.30 -3.85
CA ASN A 45 9.06 -5.43 -3.22
C ASN A 45 9.50 -4.05 -2.71
N ILE A 46 9.66 -3.89 -1.41
CA ILE A 46 10.00 -2.61 -0.78
C ILE A 46 11.50 -2.44 -0.51
N THR A 47 12.33 -3.29 -1.14
CA THR A 47 13.79 -3.28 -0.98
C THR A 47 14.52 -2.93 -2.27
N ASP A 48 15.80 -2.70 -2.18
CA ASP A 48 16.72 -2.43 -3.29
C ASP A 48 17.37 -3.72 -3.86
N GLU A 49 16.95 -4.89 -3.39
CA GLU A 49 17.38 -6.21 -3.88
C GLU A 49 16.22 -6.95 -4.54
N SER A 50 16.54 -7.87 -5.45
CA SER A 50 15.52 -8.78 -6.01
C SER A 50 15.10 -9.81 -4.99
N ILE A 51 13.80 -10.12 -4.93
CA ILE A 51 13.23 -11.16 -4.08
C ILE A 51 12.63 -12.30 -4.91
N GLU A 52 12.73 -13.51 -4.38
CA GLU A 52 12.15 -14.72 -4.95
C GLU A 52 10.77 -14.98 -4.34
N LEU A 53 9.79 -15.26 -5.20
CA LEU A 53 8.41 -15.50 -4.77
C LEU A 53 8.02 -16.98 -4.77
N ALA A 54 8.94 -17.89 -5.11
CA ALA A 54 8.67 -19.33 -5.19
C ALA A 54 7.98 -19.85 -3.93
N GLY A 55 6.77 -20.41 -4.07
CA GLY A 55 5.99 -20.98 -2.97
C GLY A 55 5.32 -19.97 -2.03
N VAL A 56 5.52 -18.66 -2.24
CA VAL A 56 4.71 -17.63 -1.59
C VAL A 56 3.25 -17.81 -2.01
N ARG A 57 2.32 -17.66 -1.08
CA ARG A 57 0.90 -17.88 -1.37
C ARG A 57 -0.02 -17.11 -0.45
N PHE A 58 -1.21 -16.83 -0.92
CA PHE A 58 -2.30 -16.41 -0.07
C PHE A 58 -2.87 -17.64 0.66
N SER A 59 -3.04 -17.54 1.97
CA SER A 59 -3.61 -18.58 2.82
C SER A 59 -5.03 -18.25 3.30
N THR A 60 -5.44 -16.98 3.19
CA THR A 60 -6.82 -16.50 3.41
C THR A 60 -7.13 -15.36 2.44
N GLY A 61 -8.40 -15.15 2.15
CA GLY A 61 -8.94 -14.29 1.12
C GLY A 61 -9.06 -15.06 -0.19
N VAL A 62 -8.16 -14.82 -1.11
CA VAL A 62 -8.07 -15.55 -2.38
C VAL A 62 -7.12 -16.75 -2.28
N THR A 63 -7.16 -17.65 -3.28
CA THR A 63 -6.23 -18.78 -3.40
C THR A 63 -5.28 -18.55 -4.58
N TYR A 64 -4.01 -18.29 -4.29
CA TYR A 64 -2.96 -18.14 -5.29
C TYR A 64 -1.62 -18.58 -4.72
N THR A 65 -0.80 -19.23 -5.55
CA THR A 65 0.57 -19.64 -5.20
C THR A 65 1.52 -19.26 -6.32
N PHE A 66 2.57 -18.51 -5.99
CA PHE A 66 3.62 -18.12 -6.91
C PHE A 66 4.48 -19.31 -7.34
N LYS A 67 4.91 -19.30 -8.61
CA LYS A 67 5.70 -20.37 -9.22
C LYS A 67 7.19 -20.24 -8.91
N ASP A 68 7.92 -21.31 -9.14
CA ASP A 68 9.37 -21.43 -8.82
C ASP A 68 10.27 -20.35 -9.45
N ASN A 69 9.83 -19.69 -10.51
CA ASN A 69 10.63 -18.67 -11.20
C ASN A 69 10.08 -17.25 -11.01
N ASP A 70 9.01 -17.09 -10.23
CA ASP A 70 8.42 -15.79 -9.98
C ASP A 70 9.34 -15.00 -9.07
N ARG A 71 9.57 -13.74 -9.42
CA ARG A 71 10.43 -12.83 -8.68
C ARG A 71 10.00 -11.39 -8.88
N LEU A 72 10.38 -10.54 -7.95
CA LEU A 72 10.26 -9.10 -8.05
C LEU A 72 11.63 -8.45 -7.97
N GLY A 73 11.95 -7.60 -8.92
CA GLY A 73 13.11 -6.72 -8.87
C GLY A 73 13.00 -5.67 -7.75
N PRO A 74 14.06 -4.88 -7.56
CA PRO A 74 14.05 -3.78 -6.58
C PRO A 74 12.90 -2.82 -6.83
N MET A 75 12.10 -2.52 -5.80
CA MET A 75 10.96 -1.61 -5.83
C MET A 75 9.89 -1.96 -6.89
N GLU A 76 9.95 -3.14 -7.45
CA GLU A 76 9.02 -3.63 -8.47
C GLU A 76 7.67 -3.99 -7.85
N ARG A 77 6.62 -3.86 -8.66
CA ARG A 77 5.23 -4.19 -8.33
C ARG A 77 4.76 -5.34 -9.19
N LEU A 78 3.90 -6.17 -8.65
CA LEU A 78 3.26 -7.28 -9.33
C LEU A 78 1.78 -7.28 -9.01
N VAL A 79 0.96 -7.30 -10.04
CA VAL A 79 -0.49 -7.32 -9.95
C VAL A 79 -0.97 -8.73 -10.21
N ILE A 80 -1.86 -9.24 -9.37
CA ILE A 80 -2.63 -10.45 -9.60
C ILE A 80 -4.11 -10.09 -9.71
N THR A 81 -4.79 -10.74 -10.65
CA THR A 81 -6.18 -10.47 -11.04
C THR A 81 -7.04 -11.72 -10.85
N PRO A 82 -8.37 -11.64 -10.99
CA PRO A 82 -9.25 -12.82 -10.95
C PRO A 82 -8.91 -13.90 -11.97
N GLU A 83 -8.14 -13.59 -13.01
CA GLU A 83 -7.62 -14.60 -13.95
C GLU A 83 -6.47 -15.44 -13.36
N ASP A 84 -5.80 -14.92 -12.32
CA ASP A 84 -4.64 -15.55 -11.70
C ASP A 84 -5.01 -16.38 -10.48
N TYR A 85 -5.99 -15.94 -9.67
CA TYR A 85 -6.34 -16.57 -8.40
C TYR A 85 -7.72 -17.24 -8.43
N GLU A 86 -7.95 -18.16 -7.50
CA GLU A 86 -9.27 -18.74 -7.24
C GLU A 86 -9.95 -17.98 -6.09
N GLY A 87 -11.28 -17.82 -6.21
CA GLY A 87 -12.10 -17.04 -5.27
C GLY A 87 -12.37 -15.64 -5.80
N GLN A 88 -12.77 -14.75 -4.93
CA GLN A 88 -13.02 -13.33 -5.19
C GLN A 88 -12.81 -12.54 -3.90
N LEU A 89 -12.53 -11.26 -4.01
CA LEU A 89 -12.40 -10.38 -2.87
C LEU A 89 -13.79 -10.07 -2.28
N ASP A 90 -13.90 -10.06 -0.96
CA ASP A 90 -15.17 -9.74 -0.28
C ASP A 90 -15.38 -8.21 -0.23
N ASN A 91 -16.45 -7.73 -0.87
CA ASN A 91 -16.79 -6.31 -0.92
C ASN A 91 -17.03 -5.72 0.48
N GLY A 92 -17.49 -6.53 1.45
CA GLY A 92 -17.67 -6.12 2.85
C GLY A 92 -16.43 -6.18 3.71
N GLY A 93 -15.30 -6.59 3.15
CA GLY A 93 -14.01 -6.67 3.83
C GLY A 93 -13.70 -8.05 4.44
N GLU A 94 -12.47 -8.47 4.21
CA GLU A 94 -11.98 -9.77 4.66
C GLU A 94 -10.52 -9.70 5.14
N ARG A 95 -10.02 -10.81 5.66
CA ARG A 95 -8.62 -10.97 6.01
C ARG A 95 -7.85 -11.53 4.83
N LEU A 96 -6.83 -10.81 4.40
CA LEU A 96 -5.82 -11.32 3.49
C LEU A 96 -4.60 -11.76 4.30
N THR A 97 -4.09 -12.95 4.01
CA THR A 97 -2.86 -13.46 4.63
C THR A 97 -1.96 -14.02 3.57
N LEU A 98 -0.81 -13.38 3.41
CA LEU A 98 0.29 -13.80 2.55
C LEU A 98 1.33 -14.52 3.40
N ILE A 99 1.74 -15.73 2.98
CA ILE A 99 2.74 -16.54 3.67
C ILE A 99 3.86 -16.95 2.72
N ASP A 100 5.05 -17.19 3.27
CA ASP A 100 6.18 -17.72 2.52
C ASP A 100 6.04 -19.24 2.23
N ALA A 101 7.05 -19.81 1.57
CA ALA A 101 7.07 -21.22 1.22
C ALA A 101 7.03 -22.14 2.45
N GLU A 102 7.63 -21.72 3.56
CA GLU A 102 7.67 -22.44 4.84
C GLU A 102 6.41 -22.27 5.68
N GLY A 103 5.51 -21.35 5.28
CA GLY A 103 4.26 -21.06 5.98
C GLY A 103 4.36 -19.94 7.03
N SER A 104 5.48 -19.21 7.06
CA SER A 104 5.62 -18.02 7.91
C SER A 104 4.83 -16.85 7.32
N ILE A 105 4.20 -16.06 8.17
CA ILE A 105 3.41 -14.91 7.72
C ILE A 105 4.35 -13.83 7.19
N ILE A 106 4.16 -13.44 5.93
CA ILE A 106 4.78 -12.26 5.32
C ILE A 106 3.97 -11.03 5.73
N GLU A 107 2.66 -11.04 5.48
CA GLU A 107 1.73 -10.01 5.86
C GLU A 107 0.33 -10.59 6.11
N SER A 108 -0.38 -10.06 7.10
CA SER A 108 -1.78 -10.45 7.38
C SER A 108 -2.51 -9.26 7.96
N PHE A 109 -3.65 -8.90 7.38
CA PHE A 109 -4.52 -7.84 7.87
C PHE A 109 -5.94 -8.01 7.35
N ARG A 110 -6.88 -7.28 7.97
CA ARG A 110 -8.28 -7.23 7.54
C ARG A 110 -8.61 -5.86 7.00
N TYR A 111 -8.97 -5.74 5.73
CA TYR A 111 -9.60 -4.54 5.20
C TYR A 111 -11.12 -4.57 5.45
N ASN A 112 -11.79 -3.41 5.34
CA ASN A 112 -13.22 -3.27 5.54
C ASN A 112 -13.79 -2.13 4.68
N ASP A 113 -15.08 -2.18 4.39
CA ASP A 113 -15.87 -1.22 3.60
C ASP A 113 -16.47 -0.08 4.45
N LYS A 114 -16.39 -0.15 5.79
CA LYS A 114 -17.04 0.78 6.72
C LYS A 114 -16.07 1.52 7.62
N ALA A 115 -16.48 2.70 8.06
CA ALA A 115 -15.72 3.49 9.02
C ALA A 115 -15.18 2.64 10.20
N PRO A 116 -13.94 2.80 10.62
CA PRO A 116 -13.02 3.90 10.24
C PRO A 116 -12.23 3.70 8.92
N TRP A 117 -12.53 2.69 8.13
CA TRP A 117 -12.01 2.51 6.78
C TRP A 117 -12.68 3.48 5.79
N PHE A 118 -12.07 3.69 4.64
CA PHE A 118 -12.59 4.57 3.60
C PHE A 118 -13.74 3.89 2.85
N GLU A 119 -14.83 4.61 2.61
CA GLU A 119 -16.00 4.12 1.87
C GLU A 119 -15.79 4.17 0.34
N ALA A 120 -14.98 5.10 -0.16
CA ALA A 120 -14.79 5.28 -1.61
C ALA A 120 -14.28 4.05 -2.37
N PRO A 121 -13.42 3.18 -1.81
CA PRO A 121 -13.05 1.93 -2.47
C PRO A 121 -14.18 0.89 -2.57
N ASP A 122 -15.31 1.12 -1.92
CA ASP A 122 -16.49 0.25 -1.97
C ASP A 122 -17.45 0.65 -3.11
N GLY A 123 -17.01 0.49 -4.35
CA GLY A 123 -17.86 0.64 -5.55
C GLY A 123 -17.90 2.03 -6.17
N ASP A 124 -17.28 3.05 -5.58
CA ASP A 124 -17.28 4.43 -6.10
C ASP A 124 -16.16 4.67 -7.13
N GLY A 125 -15.29 3.69 -7.35
CA GLY A 125 -14.24 3.72 -8.37
C GLY A 125 -12.81 3.59 -7.86
N PRO A 126 -12.38 4.31 -6.80
CA PRO A 126 -11.03 4.17 -6.27
C PRO A 126 -10.70 2.78 -5.74
N SER A 127 -9.42 2.40 -5.80
CA SER A 127 -8.88 1.27 -5.05
C SER A 127 -8.46 1.67 -3.63
N LEU A 128 -8.04 0.72 -2.81
CA LEU A 128 -7.45 0.93 -1.49
C LEU A 128 -5.91 0.84 -1.59
N VAL A 129 -5.22 1.97 -1.45
CA VAL A 129 -3.76 2.10 -1.61
C VAL A 129 -3.05 2.18 -0.27
N ARG A 130 -1.95 1.44 -0.12
CA ARG A 130 -1.06 1.49 1.05
C ARG A 130 -0.26 2.78 1.07
N ILE A 131 -0.35 3.55 2.16
CA ILE A 131 0.43 4.76 2.35
C ILE A 131 1.89 4.42 2.60
N ALA A 132 2.81 4.98 1.78
CA ALA A 132 4.25 4.84 1.93
C ALA A 132 4.68 3.39 2.30
N PRO A 133 4.52 2.39 1.41
CA PRO A 133 4.73 0.97 1.72
C PRO A 133 6.08 0.66 2.36
N GLN A 134 7.13 1.41 1.98
CA GLN A 134 8.49 1.25 2.51
C GLN A 134 8.60 1.58 4.01
N ARG A 135 7.65 2.34 4.56
CA ARG A 135 7.59 2.68 6.00
C ARG A 135 7.05 1.53 6.85
N GLN A 136 6.48 0.51 6.21
CA GLN A 136 5.92 -0.67 6.87
C GLN A 136 4.94 -0.31 8.01
N LEU A 137 4.06 0.68 7.73
CA LEU A 137 3.00 1.03 8.67
C LEU A 137 2.12 -0.22 8.93
N ASP A 138 1.55 -0.32 10.11
CA ASP A 138 0.70 -1.45 10.49
C ASP A 138 -0.51 -1.57 9.54
N PRO A 139 -0.63 -2.65 8.73
CA PRO A 139 -1.70 -2.80 7.76
C PRO A 139 -3.09 -3.04 8.37
N GLU A 140 -3.17 -3.41 9.65
CA GLU A 140 -4.46 -3.51 10.36
C GLU A 140 -5.09 -2.14 10.63
N LEU A 141 -4.30 -1.06 10.55
CA LEU A 141 -4.80 0.28 10.83
C LEU A 141 -5.35 0.94 9.55
N PRO A 142 -6.60 1.43 9.55
CA PRO A 142 -7.17 2.18 8.43
C PRO A 142 -6.30 3.39 8.02
N THR A 143 -5.60 4.00 8.97
CA THR A 143 -4.69 5.14 8.74
C THR A 143 -3.43 4.78 7.93
N SER A 144 -3.18 3.49 7.69
CA SER A 144 -2.10 3.01 6.81
C SER A 144 -2.53 2.94 5.34
N TRP A 145 -3.79 3.24 5.07
CA TRP A 145 -4.41 3.15 3.75
C TRP A 145 -5.12 4.44 3.38
N ARG A 146 -5.40 4.61 2.10
CA ARG A 146 -6.23 5.66 1.54
C ARG A 146 -6.86 5.22 0.22
N PRO A 147 -7.89 5.90 -0.27
CA PRO A 147 -8.35 5.72 -1.65
C PRO A 147 -7.24 6.09 -2.66
N SER A 148 -7.25 5.45 -3.82
CA SER A 148 -6.42 5.88 -4.96
C SER A 148 -6.83 7.28 -5.44
N ALA A 149 -5.91 7.95 -6.15
CA ALA A 149 -6.19 9.27 -6.74
C ALA A 149 -7.11 9.17 -7.96
N ASP A 150 -6.98 8.09 -8.70
CA ASP A 150 -7.75 7.82 -9.92
C ASP A 150 -8.74 6.67 -9.69
N ASP A 151 -9.86 6.69 -10.40
CA ASP A 151 -10.78 5.56 -10.45
C ASP A 151 -10.08 4.34 -11.07
N ASN A 152 -10.44 3.15 -10.60
CA ASN A 152 -9.82 1.86 -10.93
C ASN A 152 -8.38 1.69 -10.46
N GLY A 153 -7.87 2.55 -9.58
CA GLY A 153 -6.51 2.50 -9.09
C GLY A 153 -5.46 2.78 -10.16
N ASN A 154 -4.22 2.40 -9.88
CA ASN A 154 -3.13 2.49 -10.85
C ASN A 154 -2.17 1.28 -10.76
N PRO A 155 -2.72 0.06 -10.98
CA PRO A 155 -1.99 -1.18 -10.81
C PRO A 155 -0.67 -1.19 -11.60
N GLY A 156 0.40 -1.67 -10.97
CA GLY A 156 1.74 -1.73 -11.53
C GLY A 156 2.53 -0.42 -11.45
N SER A 157 1.94 0.63 -10.91
CA SER A 157 2.59 1.94 -10.77
C SER A 157 2.37 2.56 -9.38
N SER A 158 3.07 3.66 -9.10
CA SER A 158 2.92 4.34 -7.81
C SER A 158 1.83 5.39 -7.88
N ASP A 159 0.87 5.33 -6.97
CA ASP A 159 -0.15 6.37 -6.77
C ASP A 159 0.37 7.56 -5.93
N THR A 160 1.57 7.44 -5.37
CA THR A 160 2.20 8.50 -4.61
C THR A 160 2.78 9.56 -5.54
N ALA A 161 2.43 10.83 -5.34
CA ALA A 161 3.04 11.93 -6.06
C ALA A 161 4.52 12.06 -5.72
N SER A 162 5.37 12.24 -6.75
CA SER A 162 6.79 12.47 -6.54
C SER A 162 7.06 13.88 -6.00
N PHE A 163 7.89 13.99 -4.96
CA PHE A 163 8.43 15.26 -4.53
C PHE A 163 9.73 15.59 -5.29
N ASN A 164 9.68 16.57 -6.16
CA ASN A 164 10.79 16.92 -7.04
C ASN A 164 11.66 18.08 -6.51
N GLY A 165 11.70 18.27 -5.18
CA GLY A 165 12.55 19.30 -4.56
C GLY A 165 12.00 20.74 -4.65
N GLY A 166 10.70 20.90 -4.92
CA GLY A 166 10.02 22.18 -4.94
C GLY A 166 9.51 22.65 -3.56
N ASP A 167 8.41 23.38 -3.56
CA ASP A 167 7.74 23.85 -2.35
C ASP A 167 7.07 22.69 -1.61
N LEU A 168 7.58 22.34 -0.44
CA LEU A 168 7.03 21.29 0.43
C LEU A 168 5.59 21.55 0.86
N ILE A 169 5.20 22.82 1.04
CA ILE A 169 3.84 23.20 1.43
C ILE A 169 2.88 22.88 0.28
N ASN A 170 3.22 23.25 -0.94
CA ASN A 170 2.44 22.92 -2.13
C ASN A 170 2.39 21.40 -2.40
N TYR A 171 3.46 20.69 -2.08
CA TYR A 171 3.47 19.23 -2.17
C TYR A 171 2.53 18.59 -1.15
N ALA A 172 2.60 19.01 0.12
CA ALA A 172 1.84 18.43 1.22
C ALA A 172 0.34 18.84 1.19
N LEU A 173 0.05 20.11 0.87
CA LEU A 173 -1.28 20.70 0.96
C LEU A 173 -1.94 20.98 -0.40
N GLY A 174 -1.22 20.75 -1.51
CA GLY A 174 -1.67 21.10 -2.86
C GLY A 174 -1.57 22.60 -3.15
N ASN A 175 -1.93 22.99 -4.38
CA ASN A 175 -1.75 24.36 -4.87
C ASN A 175 -2.69 25.41 -4.21
N ASN A 176 -3.67 24.96 -3.44
CA ASN A 176 -4.67 25.82 -2.80
C ASN A 176 -4.47 25.94 -1.29
N ASN A 177 -3.29 26.00 -0.77
CA ASN A 177 -2.86 26.19 0.62
C ASN A 177 -3.91 26.78 1.58
N ASN A 178 -5.15 26.26 1.55
CA ASN A 178 -6.26 26.75 2.35
C ASN A 178 -6.11 26.25 3.78
N VAL A 179 -5.25 26.91 4.54
CA VAL A 179 -5.23 26.80 5.98
C VAL A 179 -6.23 27.81 6.53
N ILE A 180 -7.30 27.33 7.14
CA ILE A 180 -8.35 28.17 7.75
C ILE A 180 -8.12 28.15 9.26
N ILE A 181 -7.97 29.34 9.83
CA ILE A 181 -7.88 29.51 11.28
C ILE A 181 -9.24 30.05 11.76
N VAL A 182 -9.91 29.28 12.59
CA VAL A 182 -11.17 29.69 13.23
C VAL A 182 -10.90 29.87 14.71
N SER A 183 -11.21 31.08 15.23
CA SER A 183 -11.16 31.33 16.67
C SER A 183 -12.57 31.47 17.25
N SER A 184 -12.86 30.77 18.34
CA SER A 184 -14.11 30.88 19.06
C SER A 184 -13.81 30.86 20.57
N GLY A 185 -13.93 32.00 21.21
CA GLY A 185 -13.53 32.16 22.62
C GLY A 185 -12.04 31.89 22.82
N ASN A 186 -11.72 30.91 23.66
CA ASN A 186 -10.34 30.48 23.93
C ASN A 186 -9.89 29.31 23.05
N LEU A 187 -10.70 28.92 22.06
CA LEU A 187 -10.38 27.81 21.14
C LEU A 187 -9.88 28.37 19.81
N ILE A 188 -8.79 27.82 19.32
CA ILE A 188 -8.28 28.03 17.97
C ILE A 188 -8.40 26.71 17.23
N GLU A 189 -9.18 26.69 16.17
CA GLU A 189 -9.31 25.55 15.27
C GLU A 189 -8.51 25.83 14.00
N LEU A 190 -7.61 24.92 13.66
CA LEU A 190 -6.83 24.95 12.41
C LEU A 190 -7.39 23.89 11.46
N LYS A 191 -7.91 24.32 10.32
CA LYS A 191 -8.39 23.43 9.26
C LYS A 191 -7.47 23.52 8.07
N TYR A 192 -7.02 22.37 7.58
CA TYR A 192 -6.23 22.28 6.37
C TYR A 192 -6.55 20.94 5.65
N ILE A 193 -6.32 20.93 4.35
CA ILE A 193 -6.52 19.75 3.51
C ILE A 193 -5.15 19.30 3.02
N THR A 194 -4.79 18.05 3.27
CA THR A 194 -3.57 17.44 2.71
C THR A 194 -3.86 16.92 1.30
N LYS A 195 -2.84 16.95 0.45
CA LYS A 195 -2.93 16.32 -0.86
C LYS A 195 -2.94 14.80 -0.71
N LEU A 196 -3.95 14.14 -1.27
CA LEU A 196 -4.17 12.69 -1.13
C LEU A 196 -2.93 11.85 -1.47
N THR A 197 -2.18 12.24 -2.49
CA THR A 197 -1.01 11.50 -2.98
C THR A 197 0.32 11.94 -2.37
N ALA A 198 0.31 12.82 -1.35
CA ALA A 198 1.52 13.28 -0.67
C ALA A 198 1.94 12.37 0.49
N ASP A 199 2.02 11.06 0.25
CA ASP A 199 2.24 10.02 1.26
C ASP A 199 3.54 10.19 2.05
N ASN A 200 4.54 10.87 1.49
CA ASN A 200 5.83 11.12 2.13
C ASN A 200 5.89 12.42 2.91
N ALA A 201 4.79 13.21 2.93
CA ALA A 201 4.70 14.44 3.70
C ALA A 201 4.08 14.20 5.06
N GLN A 202 4.63 14.85 6.07
CA GLN A 202 4.04 14.93 7.41
C GLN A 202 3.77 16.39 7.74
N VAL A 203 2.55 16.71 8.12
CA VAL A 203 2.18 18.05 8.60
C VAL A 203 2.13 18.02 10.13
N THR A 204 2.98 18.82 10.75
CA THR A 204 3.01 18.98 12.20
C THR A 204 2.60 20.40 12.54
N VAL A 205 1.61 20.55 13.43
CA VAL A 205 1.19 21.86 13.95
C VAL A 205 1.99 22.16 15.20
N MET A 206 2.69 23.30 15.19
CA MET A 206 3.47 23.78 16.31
C MET A 206 2.79 25.02 16.93
N LEU A 207 2.78 25.09 18.23
CA LEU A 207 2.24 26.22 18.99
C LEU A 207 3.35 26.89 19.79
N SER A 208 3.32 28.23 19.86
CA SER A 208 4.22 29.02 20.67
C SER A 208 3.49 30.27 21.15
N ASP A 209 3.71 30.67 22.39
CA ASP A 209 3.22 31.92 23.01
C ASP A 209 4.27 33.04 23.00
N ASP A 210 5.55 32.72 22.74
CA ASP A 210 6.67 33.64 22.77
C ASP A 210 7.42 33.73 21.41
N LEU A 211 7.02 32.96 20.41
CA LEU A 211 7.66 32.83 19.08
C LEU A 211 9.12 32.32 19.13
N VAL A 212 9.56 31.79 20.26
CA VAL A 212 10.91 31.24 20.46
C VAL A 212 10.82 29.74 20.81
N ASN A 213 9.92 29.40 21.73
CA ASN A 213 9.74 28.02 22.19
C ASN A 213 8.47 27.43 21.52
N TRP A 214 8.67 26.40 20.72
CA TRP A 214 7.61 25.74 19.96
C TRP A 214 7.36 24.34 20.50
N GLN A 215 6.09 23.96 20.64
CA GLN A 215 5.67 22.61 21.04
C GLN A 215 4.60 22.11 20.07
N GLU A 216 4.56 20.81 19.87
CA GLU A 216 3.51 20.20 19.08
C GLU A 216 2.14 20.44 19.70
N ALA A 217 1.17 20.77 18.85
CA ALA A 217 -0.22 20.85 19.28
C ALA A 217 -0.70 19.44 19.63
N ASN A 218 -1.21 19.27 20.84
CA ASN A 218 -1.89 18.04 21.20
C ASN A 218 -3.28 18.03 20.56
N ASN A 219 -3.60 16.92 19.87
CA ASN A 219 -4.93 16.67 19.31
C ASN A 219 -5.95 16.40 20.41
#